data_60ade9840b06d04efab229700b107bcf
#
_entry.id   60ade9840b06d04efab229700b107bcf
#
_cell.length_a   1.000
_cell.length_b   1.000
_cell.length_c   1.000
_cell.angle_alpha   90.00
_cell.angle_beta   90.00
_cell.angle_gamma   90.00
#
_symmetry.space_group_name_H-M   'P 1'
#
loop_
_entity.id
_entity.type
_entity.pdbx_description
1 polymer ?
#
loop_
_entity_poly.entity_id
_entity_poly.type
_entity_poly.pdbx_seq_one_letter_code
_entity_poly.pdbx_strand_id
1 'polypeptide(L)'
;MTTNTQDLTEYGGLWSRMPATTVAFVVGGVALVGLFPLGCFWAFERGLDIFWYDQPILSAIVLLVNALSALNLTRLFRLIFIGPQQPKTRRAPEVPWPMAVPMVAMIIATLLLPILMHKLSLLPDWNYVNKGVVVALMLSGVIGCSIGASLPLQKSMTRSIQKPIRVLQDILAFDFYIDRLYRVTVVFVVDALSRITAWVDRYVVDGVVNAVGLASVLSGEGLKYSVSGQSQFYVLTILLGVSVLGLLLTWSLW
;
A
#
# COMPACT_ATOMS: atom_id res chain seq x y z
N MET A 1 1.02 -10.59 -17.18
CA MET A 1 1.78 -9.41 -17.64
C MET A 1 1.80 -9.44 -19.16
N THR A 2 1.22 -8.46 -19.81
CA THR A 2 1.08 -8.41 -21.27
C THR A 2 2.35 -7.91 -21.98
N THR A 3 3.23 -7.23 -21.24
CA THR A 3 4.54 -6.78 -21.72
C THR A 3 5.60 -7.12 -20.67
N ASN A 4 6.71 -7.69 -21.12
CA ASN A 4 7.77 -8.20 -20.25
C ASN A 4 8.81 -7.13 -19.86
N THR A 5 8.41 -5.86 -19.81
CA THR A 5 9.29 -4.73 -19.52
C THR A 5 8.62 -3.77 -18.54
N GLN A 6 9.42 -3.12 -17.70
CA GLN A 6 8.99 -2.04 -16.80
C GLN A 6 9.51 -0.67 -17.26
N ASP A 7 10.31 -0.63 -18.33
CA ASP A 7 10.86 0.62 -18.86
C ASP A 7 9.82 1.34 -19.75
N LEU A 8 9.42 2.54 -19.34
CA LEU A 8 8.47 3.39 -20.08
C LEU A 8 8.95 3.74 -21.49
N THR A 9 10.25 3.70 -21.75
CA THR A 9 10.81 4.00 -23.07
C THR A 9 10.55 2.91 -24.10
N GLU A 10 10.17 1.72 -23.65
CA GLU A 10 9.87 0.56 -24.47
C GLU A 10 8.36 0.40 -24.76
N TYR A 11 7.53 1.28 -24.18
CA TYR A 11 6.10 1.37 -24.48
C TYR A 11 5.82 2.36 -25.62
N GLY A 12 4.69 2.17 -26.29
CA GLY A 12 4.19 3.09 -27.30
C GLY A 12 3.07 2.48 -28.15
N GLY A 13 2.17 3.32 -28.64
CA GLY A 13 1.12 2.95 -29.57
C GLY A 13 0.08 1.96 -29.06
N LEU A 14 -0.16 1.90 -27.75
CA LEU A 14 -1.09 0.95 -27.14
C LEU A 14 -2.57 1.37 -27.28
N TRP A 15 -2.88 2.59 -27.71
CA TRP A 15 -4.24 3.08 -27.89
C TRP A 15 -5.12 2.10 -28.70
N SER A 16 -4.62 1.64 -29.84
CA SER A 16 -5.36 0.73 -30.72
C SER A 16 -5.36 -0.72 -30.29
N ARG A 17 -4.47 -1.11 -29.38
CA ARG A 17 -4.29 -2.50 -28.95
C ARG A 17 -4.99 -2.80 -27.63
N MET A 18 -5.07 -1.81 -26.74
CA MET A 18 -5.64 -1.95 -25.41
C MET A 18 -6.65 -0.82 -25.15
N PRO A 19 -7.79 -0.79 -25.88
CA PRO A 19 -8.76 0.31 -25.76
C PRO A 19 -9.40 0.39 -24.39
N ALA A 20 -9.75 -0.72 -23.75
CA ALA A 20 -10.36 -0.70 -22.43
C ALA A 20 -9.39 -0.14 -21.37
N THR A 21 -8.12 -0.57 -21.40
CA THR A 21 -7.07 -0.04 -20.54
C THR A 21 -6.84 1.45 -20.80
N THR A 22 -6.88 1.88 -22.05
CA THR A 22 -6.72 3.29 -22.42
C THR A 22 -7.83 4.16 -21.84
N VAL A 23 -9.10 3.73 -21.99
CA VAL A 23 -10.25 4.44 -21.41
C VAL A 23 -10.15 4.49 -19.88
N ALA A 24 -9.76 3.39 -19.25
CA ALA A 24 -9.56 3.34 -17.80
C ALA A 24 -8.50 4.35 -17.33
N PHE A 25 -7.39 4.43 -18.05
CA PHE A 25 -6.33 5.38 -17.74
C PHE A 25 -6.78 6.83 -17.91
N VAL A 26 -7.52 7.14 -18.97
CA VAL A 26 -8.04 8.50 -19.22
C VAL A 26 -9.04 8.89 -18.14
N VAL A 27 -10.04 8.04 -17.87
CA VAL A 27 -11.06 8.34 -16.85
C VAL A 27 -10.43 8.47 -15.46
N GLY A 28 -9.56 7.54 -15.09
CA GLY A 28 -8.85 7.61 -13.81
C GLY A 28 -7.92 8.82 -13.70
N GLY A 29 -7.20 9.15 -14.77
CA GLY A 29 -6.32 10.31 -14.83
C GLY A 29 -7.08 11.64 -14.73
N VAL A 30 -8.18 11.78 -15.46
CA VAL A 30 -9.06 12.98 -15.39
C VAL A 30 -9.68 13.12 -13.99
N ALA A 31 -10.08 12.00 -13.39
CA ALA A 31 -10.61 11.98 -12.02
C ALA A 31 -9.55 12.41 -11.01
N LEU A 32 -8.32 11.92 -11.13
CA LEU A 32 -7.23 12.21 -10.20
C LEU A 32 -6.78 13.68 -10.27
N VAL A 33 -6.78 14.27 -11.46
CA VAL A 33 -6.48 15.70 -11.65
C VAL A 33 -7.58 16.60 -11.11
N GLY A 34 -8.72 16.05 -10.71
CA GLY A 34 -9.83 16.81 -10.17
C GLY A 34 -10.51 17.69 -11.22
N LEU A 35 -10.64 17.22 -12.45
CA LEU A 35 -11.42 17.90 -13.46
C LEU A 35 -12.91 17.62 -13.25
N PHE A 36 -13.72 18.69 -13.33
CA PHE A 36 -15.18 18.57 -13.26
C PHE A 36 -15.72 17.63 -14.35
N PRO A 37 -16.70 16.77 -14.06
CA PRO A 37 -17.54 16.64 -12.84
C PRO A 37 -17.12 15.50 -11.88
N LEU A 38 -15.91 14.99 -11.96
CA LEU A 38 -15.49 13.76 -11.27
C LEU A 38 -15.24 13.96 -9.76
N GLY A 39 -15.20 12.83 -9.01
CA GLY A 39 -15.25 12.87 -7.55
C GLY A 39 -14.12 13.64 -6.88
N CYS A 40 -12.87 13.55 -7.38
CA CYS A 40 -11.74 14.28 -6.80
C CYS A 40 -11.88 15.80 -6.93
N PHE A 41 -12.63 16.31 -7.93
CA PHE A 41 -12.92 17.74 -8.04
C PHE A 41 -13.57 18.28 -6.76
N TRP A 42 -14.60 17.63 -6.27
CA TRP A 42 -15.32 18.05 -5.06
C TRP A 42 -14.46 18.01 -3.80
N ALA A 43 -13.58 17.01 -3.71
CA ALA A 43 -12.64 16.90 -2.59
C ALA A 43 -11.59 18.03 -2.61
N PHE A 44 -11.02 18.33 -3.78
CA PHE A 44 -10.08 19.44 -3.95
C PHE A 44 -10.74 20.81 -3.75
N GLU A 45 -11.96 20.99 -4.27
CA GLU A 45 -12.72 22.22 -4.10
C GLU A 45 -12.95 22.50 -2.61
N ARG A 46 -13.48 21.53 -1.87
CA ARG A 46 -13.69 21.68 -0.42
C ARG A 46 -12.40 21.91 0.36
N GLY A 47 -11.36 21.16 0.06
CA GLY A 47 -10.07 21.33 0.71
C GLY A 47 -9.47 22.72 0.44
N LEU A 48 -9.51 23.18 -0.80
CA LEU A 48 -9.00 24.50 -1.18
C LEU A 48 -9.85 25.63 -0.61
N ASP A 49 -11.17 25.50 -0.54
CA ASP A 49 -12.05 26.54 -0.02
C ASP A 49 -11.74 26.87 1.44
N ILE A 50 -11.39 25.87 2.25
CA ILE A 50 -10.99 26.04 3.65
C ILE A 50 -9.72 26.92 3.77
N PHE A 51 -8.76 26.74 2.86
CA PHE A 51 -7.47 27.42 2.92
C PHE A 51 -7.40 28.68 2.06
N TRP A 52 -8.42 28.94 1.24
CA TRP A 52 -8.39 29.97 0.20
C TRP A 52 -8.11 31.38 0.69
N TYR A 53 -8.74 31.75 1.81
CA TYR A 53 -8.59 33.07 2.41
C TYR A 53 -7.57 33.10 3.55
N ASP A 54 -7.48 32.03 4.34
CA ASP A 54 -6.65 32.00 5.54
C ASP A 54 -5.18 31.66 5.24
N GLN A 55 -4.95 30.82 4.26
CA GLN A 55 -3.61 30.30 3.92
C GLN A 55 -3.38 30.25 2.40
N PRO A 56 -3.23 31.40 1.74
CA PRO A 56 -3.10 31.44 0.28
C PRO A 56 -1.84 30.73 -0.25
N ILE A 57 -0.78 30.66 0.54
CA ILE A 57 0.45 29.92 0.18
C ILE A 57 0.17 28.43 0.07
N LEU A 58 -0.59 27.87 1.01
CA LEU A 58 -0.96 26.45 0.98
C LEU A 58 -1.85 26.12 -0.22
N SER A 59 -2.82 27.00 -0.52
CA SER A 59 -3.66 26.89 -1.71
C SER A 59 -2.85 26.90 -2.99
N ALA A 60 -1.86 27.79 -3.10
CA ALA A 60 -0.96 27.86 -4.25
C ALA A 60 -0.11 26.58 -4.38
N ILE A 61 0.37 26.02 -3.28
CA ILE A 61 1.13 24.73 -3.30
C ILE A 61 0.24 23.61 -3.79
N VAL A 62 -0.99 23.49 -3.30
CA VAL A 62 -1.93 22.42 -3.74
C VAL A 62 -2.24 22.55 -5.23
N LEU A 63 -2.49 23.77 -5.74
CA LEU A 63 -2.72 24.02 -7.16
C LEU A 63 -1.48 23.67 -8.01
N LEU A 64 -0.28 23.99 -7.53
CA LEU A 64 0.97 23.63 -8.19
C LEU A 64 1.14 22.11 -8.27
N VAL A 65 0.91 21.40 -7.16
CA VAL A 65 0.98 19.93 -7.11
C VAL A 65 -0.04 19.31 -8.07
N ASN A 66 -1.25 19.88 -8.14
CA ASN A 66 -2.28 19.42 -9.07
C ASN A 66 -1.83 19.62 -10.54
N ALA A 67 -1.27 20.77 -10.88
CA ALA A 67 -0.74 21.04 -12.22
C ALA A 67 0.41 20.09 -12.60
N LEU A 68 1.32 19.81 -11.67
CA LEU A 68 2.41 18.84 -11.87
C LEU A 68 1.90 17.41 -12.06
N SER A 69 0.87 17.03 -11.32
CA SER A 69 0.21 15.72 -11.45
C SER A 69 -0.45 15.58 -12.83
N ALA A 70 -1.17 16.60 -13.26
CA ALA A 70 -1.79 16.68 -14.59
C ALA A 70 -0.75 16.58 -15.72
N LEU A 71 0.36 17.31 -15.58
CA LEU A 71 1.49 17.26 -16.51
C LEU A 71 2.07 15.84 -16.61
N ASN A 72 2.33 15.21 -15.46
CA ASN A 72 2.92 13.88 -15.42
C ASN A 72 1.99 12.82 -16.03
N LEU A 73 0.71 12.83 -15.67
CA LEU A 73 -0.28 11.91 -16.22
C LEU A 73 -0.45 12.07 -17.73
N THR A 74 -0.51 13.30 -18.23
CA THR A 74 -0.61 13.57 -19.67
C THR A 74 0.64 13.10 -20.41
N ARG A 75 1.82 13.31 -19.84
CA ARG A 75 3.08 12.82 -20.42
C ARG A 75 3.13 11.29 -20.44
N LEU A 76 2.73 10.63 -19.36
CA LEU A 76 2.64 9.16 -19.29
C LEU A 76 1.66 8.63 -20.33
N PHE A 77 0.49 9.23 -20.45
CA PHE A 77 -0.51 8.86 -21.44
C PHE A 77 0.06 8.92 -22.87
N ARG A 78 0.75 9.99 -23.21
CA ARG A 78 1.37 10.15 -24.53
C ARG A 78 2.46 9.13 -24.79
N LEU A 79 3.30 8.84 -23.79
CA LEU A 79 4.38 7.86 -23.93
C LEU A 79 3.84 6.44 -24.13
N ILE A 80 2.82 6.05 -23.38
CA ILE A 80 2.31 4.68 -23.36
C ILE A 80 1.34 4.43 -24.52
N PHE A 81 0.39 5.35 -24.72
CA PHE A 81 -0.74 5.11 -25.63
C PHE A 81 -0.58 5.73 -27.01
N ILE A 82 -0.02 6.96 -27.12
CA ILE A 82 0.05 7.71 -28.38
C ILE A 82 1.41 7.55 -29.07
N GLY A 83 2.49 7.26 -28.32
CA GLY A 83 3.84 7.14 -28.86
C GLY A 83 3.97 6.13 -30.01
N PRO A 84 5.10 6.12 -30.75
CA PRO A 84 5.32 5.18 -31.85
C PRO A 84 5.30 3.74 -31.33
N GLN A 85 4.69 2.84 -32.10
CA GLN A 85 4.62 1.44 -31.74
C GLN A 85 6.01 0.83 -31.64
N GLN A 86 6.32 0.26 -30.48
CA GLN A 86 7.57 -0.43 -30.22
C GLN A 86 7.46 -1.93 -30.57
N PRO A 87 8.55 -2.62 -30.94
CA PRO A 87 8.51 -4.05 -31.28
C PRO A 87 7.93 -4.93 -30.16
N LYS A 88 8.16 -4.55 -28.90
CA LYS A 88 7.66 -5.27 -27.72
C LYS A 88 6.18 -5.09 -27.47
N THR A 89 5.60 -3.95 -27.85
CA THR A 89 4.18 -3.62 -27.63
C THR A 89 3.30 -3.98 -28.83
N ARG A 90 3.90 -4.28 -29.99
CA ARG A 90 3.19 -4.58 -31.23
C ARG A 90 2.25 -5.80 -31.12
N ARG A 91 2.53 -6.75 -30.25
CA ARG A 91 1.75 -7.97 -30.03
C ARG A 91 1.06 -8.02 -28.67
N ALA A 92 1.00 -6.89 -27.95
CA ALA A 92 0.34 -6.86 -26.65
C ALA A 92 -1.17 -7.14 -26.82
N PRO A 93 -1.69 -8.19 -26.20
CA PRO A 93 -3.14 -8.45 -26.16
C PRO A 93 -3.80 -7.51 -25.15
N GLU A 94 -5.10 -7.29 -25.31
CA GLU A 94 -5.92 -6.62 -24.28
C GLU A 94 -5.92 -7.45 -22.97
N VAL A 95 -6.23 -6.83 -21.87
CA VAL A 95 -6.30 -7.50 -20.56
C VAL A 95 -7.35 -8.61 -20.54
N PRO A 96 -7.05 -9.76 -19.90
CA PRO A 96 -8.00 -10.87 -19.79
C PRO A 96 -9.25 -10.45 -19.01
N TRP A 97 -10.38 -11.09 -19.30
CA TRP A 97 -11.68 -10.80 -18.70
C TRP A 97 -11.68 -10.63 -17.17
N PRO A 98 -10.98 -11.47 -16.37
CA PRO A 98 -10.94 -11.31 -14.92
C PRO A 98 -10.35 -9.97 -14.44
N MET A 99 -9.52 -9.33 -15.26
CA MET A 99 -8.95 -7.99 -14.99
C MET A 99 -9.78 -6.88 -15.64
N ALA A 100 -10.39 -7.14 -16.80
CA ALA A 100 -11.20 -6.14 -17.51
C ALA A 100 -12.48 -5.81 -16.75
N VAL A 101 -13.15 -6.80 -16.16
CA VAL A 101 -14.42 -6.60 -15.43
C VAL A 101 -14.27 -5.62 -14.24
N PRO A 102 -13.35 -5.82 -13.29
CA PRO A 102 -13.18 -4.87 -12.19
C PRO A 102 -12.72 -3.49 -12.67
N MET A 103 -11.91 -3.42 -13.72
CA MET A 103 -11.47 -2.15 -14.31
C MET A 103 -12.65 -1.37 -14.89
N VAL A 104 -13.54 -2.00 -15.65
CA VAL A 104 -14.75 -1.38 -16.18
C VAL A 104 -15.71 -1.00 -15.06
N ALA A 105 -15.87 -1.84 -14.05
CA ALA A 105 -16.69 -1.52 -12.88
C ALA A 105 -16.18 -0.27 -12.14
N MET A 106 -14.86 -0.10 -12.00
CA MET A 106 -14.27 1.10 -11.41
C MET A 106 -14.46 2.35 -12.28
N ILE A 107 -14.40 2.23 -13.62
CA ILE A 107 -14.73 3.34 -14.53
C ILE A 107 -16.18 3.79 -14.31
N ILE A 108 -17.11 2.85 -14.30
CA ILE A 108 -18.55 3.13 -14.10
C ILE A 108 -18.74 3.78 -12.72
N ALA A 109 -18.15 3.23 -11.67
CA ALA A 109 -18.22 3.79 -10.32
C ALA A 109 -17.68 5.24 -10.29
N THR A 110 -16.53 5.50 -10.91
CA THR A 110 -15.92 6.85 -10.97
C THR A 110 -16.83 7.86 -11.65
N LEU A 111 -17.56 7.45 -12.68
CA LEU A 111 -18.49 8.33 -13.41
C LEU A 111 -19.82 8.50 -12.69
N LEU A 112 -20.34 7.45 -12.05
CA LEU A 112 -21.65 7.49 -11.40
C LEU A 112 -21.62 8.05 -9.98
N LEU A 113 -20.51 7.89 -9.27
CA LEU A 113 -20.39 8.28 -7.86
C LEU A 113 -20.72 9.76 -7.62
N PRO A 114 -20.21 10.74 -8.40
CA PRO A 114 -20.57 12.14 -8.21
C PRO A 114 -22.05 12.42 -8.39
N ILE A 115 -22.69 11.76 -9.36
CA ILE A 115 -24.11 11.90 -9.65
C ILE A 115 -24.94 11.35 -8.47
N LEU A 116 -24.53 10.19 -7.95
CA LEU A 116 -25.20 9.57 -6.81
C LEU A 116 -25.05 10.43 -5.55
N MET A 117 -23.84 10.93 -5.28
CA MET A 117 -23.55 11.80 -4.13
C MET A 117 -24.36 13.10 -4.19
N HIS A 118 -24.49 13.68 -5.40
CA HIS A 118 -25.32 14.87 -5.57
C HIS A 118 -26.82 14.59 -5.32
N LYS A 119 -27.35 13.47 -5.82
CA LYS A 119 -28.73 13.05 -5.55
C LYS A 119 -29.01 12.76 -4.07
N LEU A 120 -28.02 12.29 -3.35
CA LEU A 120 -28.11 12.04 -1.89
C LEU A 120 -27.88 13.32 -1.07
N SER A 121 -27.74 14.49 -1.70
CA SER A 121 -27.46 15.78 -1.04
C SER A 121 -26.18 15.77 -0.18
N LEU A 122 -25.22 14.90 -0.53
CA LEU A 122 -23.93 14.80 0.14
C LEU A 122 -22.88 15.76 -0.44
N LEU A 123 -23.13 16.29 -1.66
CA LEU A 123 -22.31 17.33 -2.26
C LEU A 123 -22.95 18.70 -2.05
N PRO A 124 -22.15 19.78 -1.92
CA PRO A 124 -22.65 21.12 -1.81
C PRO A 124 -23.39 21.55 -3.09
N ASP A 125 -24.45 22.36 -2.90
CA ASP A 125 -25.11 22.98 -4.04
C ASP A 125 -24.19 24.01 -4.68
N TRP A 126 -24.31 24.16 -6.00
CA TRP A 126 -23.51 25.10 -6.81
C TRP A 126 -23.51 26.55 -6.33
N ASN A 127 -24.56 26.96 -5.60
CA ASN A 127 -24.67 28.30 -5.07
C ASN A 127 -23.69 28.57 -3.91
N TYR A 128 -23.23 27.50 -3.23
CA TYR A 128 -22.29 27.59 -2.10
C TYR A 128 -20.85 27.31 -2.50
N VAL A 129 -20.59 26.98 -3.76
CA VAL A 129 -19.25 26.67 -4.27
C VAL A 129 -18.51 27.96 -4.58
N ASN A 130 -17.26 28.06 -4.11
CA ASN A 130 -16.41 29.21 -4.37
C ASN A 130 -15.92 29.19 -5.83
N LYS A 131 -16.48 30.09 -6.65
CA LYS A 131 -16.17 30.17 -8.08
C LYS A 131 -14.69 30.44 -8.34
N GLY A 132 -14.01 31.17 -7.46
CA GLY A 132 -12.58 31.45 -7.58
C GLY A 132 -11.74 30.17 -7.46
N VAL A 133 -12.06 29.33 -6.48
CA VAL A 133 -11.42 28.01 -6.27
C VAL A 133 -11.65 27.10 -7.47
N VAL A 134 -12.88 27.03 -7.96
CA VAL A 134 -13.21 26.21 -9.14
C VAL A 134 -12.41 26.62 -10.36
N VAL A 135 -12.37 27.91 -10.67
CA VAL A 135 -11.62 28.43 -11.83
C VAL A 135 -10.12 28.15 -11.66
N ALA A 136 -9.55 28.40 -10.49
CA ALA A 136 -8.14 28.15 -10.21
C ALA A 136 -7.79 26.65 -10.34
N LEU A 137 -8.64 25.76 -9.81
CA LEU A 137 -8.44 24.30 -9.89
C LEU A 137 -8.50 23.82 -11.35
N MET A 138 -9.50 24.25 -12.11
CA MET A 138 -9.63 23.91 -13.52
C MET A 138 -8.46 24.44 -14.35
N LEU A 139 -8.04 25.68 -14.12
CA LEU A 139 -6.89 26.26 -14.81
C LEU A 139 -5.61 25.50 -14.50
N SER A 140 -5.38 25.13 -13.24
CA SER A 140 -4.19 24.36 -12.84
C SER A 140 -4.12 23.02 -13.58
N GLY A 141 -5.25 22.28 -13.65
CA GLY A 141 -5.34 21.01 -14.38
C GLY A 141 -5.12 21.17 -15.88
N VAL A 142 -5.80 22.13 -16.50
CA VAL A 142 -5.69 22.40 -17.96
C VAL A 142 -4.28 22.86 -18.33
N ILE A 143 -3.67 23.74 -17.55
CA ILE A 143 -2.28 24.20 -17.77
C ILE A 143 -1.32 23.02 -17.66
N GLY A 144 -1.45 22.20 -16.62
CA GLY A 144 -0.65 20.99 -16.45
C GLY A 144 -0.77 20.04 -17.64
N CYS A 145 -2.00 19.75 -18.08
CA CYS A 145 -2.27 18.91 -19.26
C CYS A 145 -1.67 19.51 -20.54
N SER A 146 -1.82 20.82 -20.76
CA SER A 146 -1.32 21.50 -21.94
C SER A 146 0.21 21.47 -22.02
N ILE A 147 0.88 21.72 -20.90
CA ILE A 147 2.35 21.62 -20.82
C ILE A 147 2.78 20.15 -21.00
N GLY A 148 2.11 19.19 -20.37
CA GLY A 148 2.40 17.77 -20.54
C GLY A 148 2.20 17.28 -21.98
N ALA A 149 1.22 17.87 -22.69
CA ALA A 149 0.96 17.60 -24.11
C ALA A 149 2.00 18.22 -25.03
N SER A 150 2.54 19.39 -24.72
CA SER A 150 3.51 20.12 -25.56
C SER A 150 4.96 19.64 -25.37
N LEU A 151 5.30 19.04 -24.21
CA LEU A 151 6.66 18.57 -23.95
C LEU A 151 7.08 17.46 -24.93
N PRO A 152 8.27 17.58 -25.56
CA PRO A 152 8.75 16.56 -26.49
C PRO A 152 9.00 15.24 -25.78
N LEU A 153 8.56 14.14 -26.41
CA LEU A 153 8.72 12.77 -25.88
C LEU A 153 10.16 12.25 -26.06
N GLN A 154 10.98 12.96 -26.84
CA GLN A 154 12.32 12.53 -27.19
C GLN A 154 13.35 12.76 -26.08
N LYS A 155 14.22 11.78 -25.89
CA LYS A 155 15.36 11.68 -24.98
C LYS A 155 16.40 12.82 -25.10
N SER A 156 16.22 13.77 -26.02
CA SER A 156 17.22 14.75 -26.43
C SER A 156 17.44 15.92 -25.46
N MET A 157 16.53 16.18 -24.52
CA MET A 157 16.70 17.31 -23.59
C MET A 157 17.70 17.10 -22.45
N THR A 158 18.22 15.89 -22.30
CA THR A 158 19.02 15.51 -21.13
C THR A 158 20.50 15.95 -21.22
N ARG A 159 20.96 16.48 -22.32
CA ARG A 159 22.42 16.72 -22.52
C ARG A 159 22.92 18.12 -22.16
N SER A 160 22.07 19.14 -22.11
CA SER A 160 22.53 20.53 -21.99
C SER A 160 22.33 21.23 -20.63
N ILE A 161 21.55 20.65 -19.71
CA ILE A 161 21.27 21.29 -18.40
C ILE A 161 21.84 20.43 -17.24
N GLN A 162 23.10 20.02 -17.35
CA GLN A 162 23.59 18.80 -16.72
C GLN A 162 24.27 18.92 -15.35
N LYS A 163 24.40 20.05 -14.69
CA LYS A 163 25.13 20.06 -13.42
C LYS A 163 24.31 20.35 -12.15
N PRO A 164 23.44 21.35 -12.04
CA PRO A 164 22.64 21.53 -10.80
C PRO A 164 21.41 20.60 -10.75
N ILE A 165 20.86 20.20 -11.91
CA ILE A 165 19.66 19.36 -11.97
C ILE A 165 19.97 17.87 -11.75
N ARG A 166 21.20 17.43 -11.91
CA ARG A 166 21.58 16.02 -11.62
C ARG A 166 21.32 15.63 -10.16
N VAL A 167 21.67 16.48 -9.21
CA VAL A 167 21.41 16.20 -7.79
C VAL A 167 19.92 16.09 -7.51
N LEU A 168 19.12 17.00 -8.07
CA LEU A 168 17.68 16.94 -7.95
C LEU A 168 17.09 15.74 -8.70
N GLN A 169 17.64 15.42 -9.86
CA GLN A 169 17.24 14.27 -10.68
C GLN A 169 17.59 12.95 -9.99
N ASP A 170 18.75 12.85 -9.37
CA ASP A 170 19.17 11.68 -8.58
C ASP A 170 18.31 11.51 -7.32
N ILE A 171 18.01 12.60 -6.61
CA ILE A 171 17.11 12.58 -5.46
C ILE A 171 15.70 12.12 -5.87
N LEU A 172 15.17 12.66 -6.97
CA LEU A 172 13.85 12.29 -7.50
C LEU A 172 13.83 10.87 -8.10
N ALA A 173 14.90 10.44 -8.76
CA ALA A 173 15.02 9.12 -9.35
C ALA A 173 15.12 8.00 -8.30
N PHE A 174 15.64 8.32 -7.12
CA PHE A 174 15.70 7.41 -5.98
C PHE A 174 14.59 7.66 -4.95
N ASP A 175 13.46 8.24 -5.36
CA ASP A 175 12.30 8.50 -4.50
C ASP A 175 12.67 9.19 -3.16
N PHE A 176 13.50 10.24 -3.23
CA PHE A 176 14.04 10.96 -2.06
C PHE A 176 14.77 10.04 -1.05
N TYR A 177 15.30 8.92 -1.49
CA TYR A 177 15.91 7.88 -0.65
C TYR A 177 14.96 7.33 0.43
N ILE A 178 13.64 7.47 0.25
CA ILE A 178 12.62 6.99 1.19
C ILE A 178 12.76 5.48 1.41
N ASP A 179 13.02 4.71 0.36
CA ASP A 179 13.30 3.27 0.46
C ASP A 179 14.50 2.94 1.34
N ARG A 180 15.53 3.79 1.31
CA ARG A 180 16.71 3.61 2.15
C ARG A 180 16.40 3.95 3.61
N LEU A 181 15.65 5.02 3.83
CA LEU A 181 15.17 5.39 5.17
C LEU A 181 14.27 4.29 5.74
N TYR A 182 13.36 3.76 4.95
CA TYR A 182 12.47 2.67 5.32
C TYR A 182 13.24 1.40 5.70
N ARG A 183 14.26 1.02 4.94
CA ARG A 183 15.13 -0.12 5.28
C ARG A 183 15.88 0.08 6.59
N VAL A 184 16.41 1.27 6.81
CA VAL A 184 17.20 1.54 8.04
C VAL A 184 16.31 1.66 9.27
N THR A 185 15.08 2.14 9.13
CA THR A 185 14.16 2.34 10.26
C THR A 185 13.24 1.14 10.45
N VAL A 186 12.33 0.92 9.53
CA VAL A 186 11.25 -0.07 9.70
C VAL A 186 11.76 -1.49 9.54
N VAL A 187 12.53 -1.76 8.47
CA VAL A 187 13.04 -3.12 8.23
C VAL A 187 14.01 -3.55 9.32
N PHE A 188 14.87 -2.64 9.81
CA PHE A 188 15.77 -2.93 10.93
C PHE A 188 15.02 -3.26 12.22
N VAL A 189 13.99 -2.49 12.56
CA VAL A 189 13.16 -2.76 13.76
C VAL A 189 12.41 -4.08 13.63
N VAL A 190 11.80 -4.34 12.48
CA VAL A 190 11.10 -5.60 12.23
C VAL A 190 12.04 -6.80 12.28
N ASP A 191 13.24 -6.69 11.71
CA ASP A 191 14.26 -7.76 11.75
C ASP A 191 14.76 -8.00 13.18
N ALA A 192 14.97 -6.93 13.97
CA ALA A 192 15.33 -7.05 15.38
C ALA A 192 14.24 -7.75 16.19
N LEU A 193 12.96 -7.36 16.01
CA LEU A 193 11.82 -8.00 16.67
C LEU A 193 11.68 -9.46 16.25
N SER A 194 11.84 -9.77 14.97
CA SER A 194 11.81 -11.14 14.46
C SER A 194 12.89 -12.03 15.09
N ARG A 195 14.10 -11.51 15.26
CA ARG A 195 15.18 -12.24 15.95
C ARG A 195 14.87 -12.47 17.43
N ILE A 196 14.32 -11.48 18.12
CA ILE A 196 13.89 -11.62 19.51
C ILE A 196 12.81 -12.70 19.62
N THR A 197 11.79 -12.65 18.76
CA THR A 197 10.72 -13.64 18.73
C THR A 197 11.25 -15.05 18.45
N ALA A 198 12.13 -15.20 17.47
CA ALA A 198 12.76 -16.47 17.15
C ALA A 198 13.67 -17.00 18.29
N TRP A 199 14.32 -16.09 19.03
CA TRP A 199 15.09 -16.46 20.22
C TRP A 199 14.17 -16.96 21.35
N VAL A 200 13.09 -16.23 21.64
CA VAL A 200 12.10 -16.63 22.66
C VAL A 200 11.47 -17.98 22.29
N ASP A 201 11.07 -18.16 21.05
CA ASP A 201 10.49 -19.42 20.57
C ASP A 201 11.44 -20.59 20.80
N ARG A 202 12.70 -20.46 20.35
CA ARG A 202 13.70 -21.52 20.44
C ARG A 202 14.13 -21.85 21.88
N TYR A 203 14.34 -20.83 22.73
CA TYR A 203 14.93 -21.06 24.06
C TYR A 203 13.89 -21.11 25.16
N VAL A 204 12.80 -20.39 25.05
CA VAL A 204 11.76 -20.40 26.10
C VAL A 204 10.70 -21.45 25.78
N VAL A 205 10.09 -21.40 24.59
CA VAL A 205 8.99 -22.31 24.25
C VAL A 205 9.52 -23.74 24.09
N ASP A 206 10.50 -23.96 23.23
CA ASP A 206 11.10 -25.29 23.02
C ASP A 206 11.81 -25.78 24.27
N GLY A 207 12.46 -24.88 25.02
CA GLY A 207 13.11 -25.22 26.31
C GLY A 207 12.11 -25.73 27.34
N VAL A 208 10.97 -25.08 27.53
CA VAL A 208 9.92 -25.51 28.44
C VAL A 208 9.30 -26.83 27.99
N VAL A 209 9.00 -26.97 26.71
CA VAL A 209 8.44 -28.22 26.16
C VAL A 209 9.40 -29.38 26.36
N ASN A 210 10.68 -29.20 26.10
CA ASN A 210 11.69 -30.22 26.32
C ASN A 210 11.88 -30.54 27.81
N ALA A 211 11.83 -29.55 28.69
CA ALA A 211 11.89 -29.78 30.15
C ALA A 211 10.70 -30.60 30.66
N VAL A 212 9.48 -30.30 30.21
CA VAL A 212 8.28 -31.08 30.53
C VAL A 212 8.38 -32.51 29.99
N GLY A 213 8.85 -32.66 28.74
CA GLY A 213 9.09 -33.96 28.12
C GLY A 213 10.11 -34.78 28.91
N LEU A 214 11.24 -34.17 29.29
CA LEU A 214 12.28 -34.82 30.09
C LEU A 214 11.76 -35.18 31.50
N ALA A 215 11.03 -34.27 32.14
CA ALA A 215 10.41 -34.55 33.43
C ALA A 215 9.44 -35.75 33.39
N SER A 216 8.64 -35.83 32.31
CA SER A 216 7.73 -36.97 32.10
C SER A 216 8.48 -38.29 31.92
N VAL A 217 9.57 -38.30 31.15
CA VAL A 217 10.40 -39.50 30.95
C VAL A 217 11.08 -39.92 32.25
N LEU A 218 11.69 -38.96 32.97
CA LEU A 218 12.33 -39.24 34.26
C LEU A 218 11.35 -39.72 35.32
N SER A 219 10.15 -39.14 35.34
CA SER A 219 9.07 -39.60 36.24
C SER A 219 8.63 -41.02 35.89
N GLY A 220 8.51 -41.35 34.61
CA GLY A 220 8.20 -42.72 34.15
C GLY A 220 9.28 -43.74 34.52
N GLU A 221 10.56 -43.37 34.36
CA GLU A 221 11.66 -44.23 34.80
C GLU A 221 11.69 -44.38 36.35
N GLY A 222 11.49 -43.29 37.09
CA GLY A 222 11.38 -43.33 38.53
C GLY A 222 10.28 -44.27 39.03
N LEU A 223 9.10 -44.23 38.40
CA LEU A 223 8.00 -45.14 38.68
C LEU A 223 8.37 -46.61 38.39
N LYS A 224 9.14 -46.89 37.34
CA LYS A 224 9.62 -48.24 37.02
C LYS A 224 10.46 -48.84 38.17
N TYR A 225 11.30 -48.03 38.80
CA TYR A 225 12.09 -48.46 39.97
C TYR A 225 11.25 -48.59 41.24
N SER A 226 10.13 -47.89 41.34
CA SER A 226 9.18 -48.01 42.46
C SER A 226 8.39 -49.32 42.42
N VAL A 227 8.32 -49.99 41.25
CA VAL A 227 7.67 -51.30 41.08
C VAL A 227 8.69 -52.42 41.37
N SER A 228 9.04 -52.62 42.68
CA SER A 228 10.05 -53.60 43.12
C SER A 228 9.53 -55.00 43.31
N GLY A 229 8.22 -55.24 43.08
CA GLY A 229 7.61 -56.57 43.33
C GLY A 229 7.44 -56.94 44.80
N GLN A 230 7.89 -56.12 45.73
CA GLN A 230 7.74 -56.37 47.19
C GLN A 230 6.47 -55.70 47.72
N SER A 231 5.49 -56.51 48.14
CA SER A 231 4.18 -56.03 48.61
C SER A 231 4.27 -55.04 49.78
N GLN A 232 5.33 -55.10 50.57
CA GLN A 232 5.57 -54.19 51.69
C GLN A 232 5.79 -52.73 51.25
N PHE A 233 6.48 -52.50 50.12
CA PHE A 233 6.69 -51.17 49.60
C PHE A 233 5.40 -50.53 49.03
N TYR A 234 4.49 -51.31 48.45
CA TYR A 234 3.20 -50.82 47.99
C TYR A 234 2.31 -50.33 49.12
N VAL A 235 2.27 -51.14 50.24
CA VAL A 235 1.52 -50.77 51.44
C VAL A 235 2.08 -49.47 52.03
N LEU A 236 3.40 -49.37 52.13
CA LEU A 236 4.06 -48.16 52.64
C LEU A 236 3.79 -46.92 51.80
N THR A 237 3.81 -47.03 50.47
CA THR A 237 3.51 -45.95 49.57
C THR A 237 2.05 -45.48 49.66
N ILE A 238 1.12 -46.44 49.82
CA ILE A 238 -0.31 -46.13 50.02
C ILE A 238 -0.52 -45.40 51.34
N LEU A 239 0.08 -45.88 52.41
CA LEU A 239 0.00 -45.26 53.73
C LEU A 239 0.56 -43.86 53.77
N LEU A 240 1.68 -43.62 53.06
CA LEU A 240 2.32 -42.33 52.94
C LEU A 240 1.45 -41.36 52.09
N GLY A 241 0.87 -41.83 51.02
CA GLY A 241 -0.06 -41.05 50.16
C GLY A 241 -1.32 -40.63 50.92
N VAL A 242 -1.92 -41.57 51.70
CA VAL A 242 -3.11 -41.25 52.49
C VAL A 242 -2.79 -40.29 53.64
N SER A 243 -1.61 -40.43 54.29
CA SER A 243 -1.21 -39.48 55.33
C SER A 243 -0.93 -38.06 54.79
N VAL A 244 -0.31 -37.95 53.65
CA VAL A 244 -0.11 -36.63 52.97
C VAL A 244 -1.44 -36.01 52.57
N LEU A 245 -2.37 -36.76 51.97
CA LEU A 245 -3.71 -36.30 51.66
C LEU A 245 -4.48 -35.86 52.91
N GLY A 246 -4.37 -36.62 54.04
CA GLY A 246 -4.96 -36.24 55.30
C GLY A 246 -4.40 -34.90 55.84
N LEU A 247 -3.09 -34.70 55.73
CA LEU A 247 -2.45 -33.44 56.12
C LEU A 247 -2.86 -32.28 55.25
N LEU A 248 -2.97 -32.49 53.95
CA LEU A 248 -3.44 -31.42 53.02
C LEU A 248 -4.89 -31.04 53.27
N LEU A 249 -5.76 -32.02 53.58
CA LEU A 249 -7.16 -31.76 53.92
C LEU A 249 -7.30 -31.01 55.25
N THR A 250 -6.52 -31.38 56.27
CA THR A 250 -6.52 -30.68 57.56
C THR A 250 -5.96 -29.25 57.42
N TRP A 251 -4.94 -29.06 56.58
CA TRP A 251 -4.41 -27.72 56.26
C TRP A 251 -5.42 -26.85 55.53
N SER A 252 -6.24 -27.43 54.63
CA SER A 252 -7.28 -26.73 53.88
C SER A 252 -8.51 -26.35 54.73
N LEU A 253 -8.66 -26.94 55.89
CA LEU A 253 -9.79 -26.71 56.82
C LEU A 253 -9.47 -25.74 57.97
N TRP A 254 -8.22 -25.30 58.06
CA TRP A 254 -7.72 -24.24 58.94
C TRP A 254 -7.31 -23.00 58.10
#